data_f159bb3542fb1e77083b00f44d49e27e
#
_entry.id   f159bb3542fb1e77083b00f44d49e27e
#
_cell.length_a   1.000
_cell.length_b   1.000
_cell.length_c   1.000
_cell.angle_alpha   90.00
_cell.angle_beta   90.00
_cell.angle_gamma   90.00
#
_symmetry.space_group_name_H-M   'P 1'
#
loop_
_entity.id
_entity.type
_entity.pdbx_description
1 polymer ?
#
loop_
_entity_poly.entity_id
_entity_poly.type
_entity_poly.pdbx_seq_one_letter_code
_entity_poly.pdbx_strand_id
1 'polypeptide(L)'
;MASFSYNDDSVVVIIGSGAGGGTLANELCQKGIKVVVLEAGARQSPQSFVNDEWKSFGQLAWLDPRTTSGTWRVAKDFSGLPAWICKTVGGSTTHWAGASLRFQEHEFRVKTVYGDIKGANLLDWPVTLSELEPYYAKAEYKMGVTRTNGIPGLPGNNNFKVMYAGAKKLGYKEVHTGNMAINSQPRDGRGRCMQLGFCFQGCKSGAKWSTLYTEIPKAEATGNLDLRPEAHVTRIEHNDRGMVSGVVYFDKDGKEQRQSARVVCVAGNSIETPRLLLLSASNMFKDGLANSSGQVGRNYMRHMTGSVYAAFKNPVHMYRGTTMAGIIRDEAAHNPKRGFAGGYEMETLSLGLAFMPAFLDPGAWGADYAWWMDHYTNLAGMWLVGEDMPRETNRITLNTNVKDKWG
;
A
#
# COMPACT_ATOMS: atom_id res chain seq x y z
N MET A 1 -23.11 10.23 -11.65
CA MET A 1 -22.70 9.04 -10.85
C MET A 1 -23.91 8.19 -10.63
N ALA A 2 -23.80 6.88 -10.78
CA ALA A 2 -24.90 5.96 -10.46
C ALA A 2 -25.20 6.03 -8.95
N SER A 3 -26.44 5.74 -8.58
CA SER A 3 -26.86 5.56 -7.19
C SER A 3 -27.83 4.38 -7.15
N PHE A 4 -27.49 3.38 -6.36
CA PHE A 4 -28.32 2.19 -6.22
C PHE A 4 -29.07 2.20 -4.89
N SER A 5 -30.25 1.58 -4.88
CA SER A 5 -31.05 1.46 -3.66
C SER A 5 -30.28 0.70 -2.58
N TYR A 6 -30.44 1.13 -1.34
CA TYR A 6 -29.90 0.42 -0.17
C TYR A 6 -30.41 -1.01 -0.03
N ASN A 7 -31.60 -1.29 -0.57
CA ASN A 7 -32.24 -2.61 -0.57
C ASN A 7 -31.97 -3.42 -1.85
N ASP A 8 -31.16 -2.90 -2.79
CA ASP A 8 -30.79 -3.66 -4.01
C ASP A 8 -29.83 -4.77 -3.61
N ASP A 9 -30.32 -6.00 -3.54
CA ASP A 9 -29.57 -7.20 -3.22
C ASP A 9 -28.88 -7.83 -4.44
N SER A 10 -29.04 -7.25 -5.63
CA SER A 10 -28.38 -7.70 -6.86
C SER A 10 -26.96 -7.15 -7.03
N VAL A 11 -26.58 -6.13 -6.23
CA VAL A 11 -25.28 -5.46 -6.36
C VAL A 11 -24.13 -6.27 -5.74
N VAL A 12 -22.94 -6.02 -6.25
CA VAL A 12 -21.69 -6.39 -5.58
C VAL A 12 -21.25 -5.22 -4.70
N VAL A 13 -21.10 -5.46 -3.41
CA VAL A 13 -20.52 -4.47 -2.48
C VAL A 13 -19.03 -4.72 -2.34
N ILE A 14 -18.21 -3.67 -2.53
CA ILE A 14 -16.76 -3.70 -2.31
C ILE A 14 -16.44 -2.76 -1.15
N ILE A 15 -15.75 -3.27 -0.15
CA ILE A 15 -15.33 -2.53 1.05
C ILE A 15 -13.89 -2.07 0.87
N GLY A 16 -13.71 -0.76 0.66
CA GLY A 16 -12.43 -0.13 0.36
C GLY A 16 -12.20 0.09 -1.14
N SER A 17 -11.65 1.24 -1.48
CA SER A 17 -11.41 1.71 -2.87
C SER A 17 -9.93 1.73 -3.26
N GLY A 18 -9.05 1.16 -2.43
CA GLY A 18 -7.61 1.07 -2.66
C GLY A 18 -7.22 0.25 -3.89
N ALA A 19 -5.97 -0.21 -3.95
CA ALA A 19 -5.44 -0.91 -5.11
C ALA A 19 -6.32 -2.10 -5.55
N GLY A 20 -6.68 -2.97 -4.61
CA GLY A 20 -7.51 -4.14 -4.91
C GLY A 20 -8.96 -3.77 -5.22
N GLY A 21 -9.61 -3.03 -4.31
CA GLY A 21 -11.04 -2.73 -4.43
C GLY A 21 -11.38 -1.82 -5.61
N GLY A 22 -10.59 -0.77 -5.85
CA GLY A 22 -10.79 0.12 -6.99
C GLY A 22 -10.55 -0.57 -8.33
N THR A 23 -9.56 -1.45 -8.41
CA THR A 23 -9.31 -2.25 -9.62
C THR A 23 -10.42 -3.26 -9.87
N LEU A 24 -10.87 -3.97 -8.82
CA LEU A 24 -11.98 -4.92 -8.92
C LEU A 24 -13.27 -4.20 -9.34
N ALA A 25 -13.55 -3.03 -8.75
CA ALA A 25 -14.71 -2.23 -9.12
C ALA A 25 -14.72 -1.90 -10.61
N ASN A 26 -13.58 -1.43 -11.15
CA ASN A 26 -13.49 -1.15 -12.58
C ASN A 26 -13.68 -2.40 -13.43
N GLU A 27 -13.02 -3.52 -13.11
CA GLU A 27 -13.14 -4.77 -13.86
C GLU A 27 -14.61 -5.29 -13.92
N LEU A 28 -15.34 -5.18 -12.81
CA LEU A 28 -16.74 -5.59 -12.74
C LEU A 28 -17.66 -4.61 -13.47
N CYS A 29 -17.48 -3.31 -13.29
CA CYS A 29 -18.28 -2.28 -13.94
C CYS A 29 -18.15 -2.31 -15.47
N GLN A 30 -16.94 -2.58 -15.99
CA GLN A 30 -16.72 -2.78 -17.45
C GLN A 30 -17.47 -3.99 -18.02
N LYS A 31 -17.85 -4.95 -17.17
CA LYS A 31 -18.67 -6.12 -17.53
C LYS A 31 -20.17 -5.90 -17.32
N GLY A 32 -20.61 -4.68 -17.02
CA GLY A 32 -22.00 -4.36 -16.78
C GLY A 32 -22.55 -4.76 -15.42
N ILE A 33 -21.68 -5.15 -14.48
CA ILE A 33 -22.07 -5.54 -13.13
C ILE A 33 -22.22 -4.28 -12.27
N LYS A 34 -23.36 -4.16 -11.58
CA LYS A 34 -23.60 -3.07 -10.63
C LYS A 34 -22.75 -3.25 -9.39
N VAL A 35 -21.97 -2.23 -9.05
CA VAL A 35 -21.04 -2.23 -7.92
C VAL A 35 -21.31 -1.05 -7.01
N VAL A 36 -21.42 -1.30 -5.70
CA VAL A 36 -21.37 -0.28 -4.65
C VAL A 36 -20.01 -0.37 -3.98
N VAL A 37 -19.22 0.72 -4.01
CA VAL A 37 -17.97 0.81 -3.26
C VAL A 37 -18.16 1.68 -2.04
N LEU A 38 -17.88 1.13 -0.87
CA LEU A 38 -17.92 1.84 0.41
C LEU A 38 -16.47 2.15 0.84
N GLU A 39 -16.12 3.43 0.87
CA GLU A 39 -14.79 3.90 1.23
C GLU A 39 -14.85 4.73 2.51
N ALA A 40 -14.07 4.37 3.52
CA ALA A 40 -14.10 5.02 4.82
C ALA A 40 -13.61 6.48 4.80
N GLY A 41 -12.80 6.85 3.81
CA GLY A 41 -12.23 8.18 3.67
C GLY A 41 -12.91 9.06 2.63
N ALA A 42 -12.59 10.34 2.68
CA ALA A 42 -13.08 11.33 1.73
C ALA A 42 -12.40 11.18 0.36
N ARG A 43 -13.05 11.72 -0.67
CA ARG A 43 -12.46 11.83 -2.00
C ARG A 43 -11.55 13.06 -2.06
N GLN A 44 -10.29 12.84 -2.35
CA GLN A 44 -9.32 13.90 -2.63
C GLN A 44 -9.29 14.24 -4.13
N SER A 45 -8.80 15.44 -4.45
CA SER A 45 -8.49 15.84 -5.82
C SER A 45 -6.97 15.91 -5.98
N PRO A 46 -6.38 15.47 -7.12
CA PRO A 46 -4.97 15.68 -7.39
C PRO A 46 -4.54 17.14 -7.27
N GLN A 47 -5.45 18.09 -7.54
CA GLN A 47 -5.21 19.52 -7.40
C GLN A 47 -5.03 19.97 -5.95
N SER A 48 -5.60 19.23 -4.99
CA SER A 48 -5.44 19.51 -3.54
C SER A 48 -4.09 19.07 -2.99
N PHE A 49 -3.34 18.22 -3.71
CA PHE A 49 -2.00 17.84 -3.29
C PHE A 49 -1.05 19.02 -3.37
N VAL A 50 -0.23 19.20 -2.36
CA VAL A 50 0.65 20.36 -2.21
C VAL A 50 2.09 19.97 -2.45
N ASN A 51 2.75 20.63 -3.41
CA ASN A 51 4.18 20.49 -3.67
C ASN A 51 4.97 21.51 -2.85
N ASP A 52 4.88 21.41 -1.55
CA ASP A 52 5.59 22.19 -0.55
C ASP A 52 5.94 21.23 0.59
N GLU A 53 7.20 21.16 0.96
CA GLU A 53 7.73 20.13 1.85
C GLU A 53 7.06 20.17 3.24
N TRP A 54 6.83 21.36 3.79
CA TRP A 54 6.26 21.51 5.12
C TRP A 54 4.74 21.35 5.13
N LYS A 55 4.05 21.97 4.18
CA LYS A 55 2.59 21.86 4.07
C LYS A 55 2.16 20.44 3.71
N SER A 56 2.87 19.81 2.77
CA SER A 56 2.56 18.44 2.36
C SER A 56 2.84 17.42 3.46
N PHE A 57 3.80 17.68 4.34
CA PHE A 57 4.07 16.82 5.48
C PHE A 57 2.85 16.69 6.40
N GLY A 58 2.20 17.81 6.73
CA GLY A 58 0.97 17.80 7.53
C GLY A 58 -0.24 17.18 6.81
N GLN A 59 -0.17 16.98 5.49
CA GLN A 59 -1.21 16.33 4.68
C GLN A 59 -0.95 14.84 4.44
N LEU A 60 0.18 14.32 4.90
CA LEU A 60 0.44 12.88 4.79
C LEU A 60 -0.63 12.09 5.52
N ALA A 61 -1.15 11.08 4.85
CA ALA A 61 -2.29 10.32 5.32
C ALA A 61 -2.10 9.71 6.71
N TRP A 62 -0.87 9.33 7.07
CA TRP A 62 -0.56 8.77 8.38
C TRP A 62 -0.34 9.81 9.50
N LEU A 63 -0.24 11.09 9.15
CA LEU A 63 -0.17 12.20 10.10
C LEU A 63 -1.50 12.93 10.23
N ASP A 64 -2.31 12.95 9.18
CA ASP A 64 -3.62 13.60 9.17
C ASP A 64 -4.71 12.61 9.62
N PRO A 65 -5.32 12.82 10.80
CA PRO A 65 -6.36 11.94 11.31
C PRO A 65 -7.60 11.85 10.42
N ARG A 66 -7.80 12.80 9.51
CA ARG A 66 -8.89 12.75 8.52
C ARG A 66 -8.66 11.68 7.46
N THR A 67 -7.41 11.34 7.18
CA THR A 67 -7.01 10.43 6.11
C THR A 67 -6.35 9.14 6.63
N THR A 68 -6.23 8.97 7.95
CA THR A 68 -5.68 7.76 8.58
C THR A 68 -6.74 7.01 9.36
N SER A 69 -6.56 5.70 9.49
CA SER A 69 -7.43 4.85 10.32
C SER A 69 -7.15 4.94 11.83
N GLY A 70 -6.31 5.88 12.26
CA GLY A 70 -5.93 6.07 13.66
C GLY A 70 -4.47 5.71 13.94
N THR A 71 -4.11 5.73 15.22
CA THR A 71 -2.76 5.36 15.67
C THR A 71 -2.66 3.86 15.85
N TRP A 72 -2.15 3.17 14.85
CA TRP A 72 -1.86 1.75 14.94
C TRP A 72 -0.47 1.55 15.53
N ARG A 73 -0.37 0.80 16.60
CA ARG A 73 0.92 0.31 17.09
C ARG A 73 1.34 -0.85 16.20
N VAL A 74 2.39 -0.68 15.46
CA VAL A 74 2.87 -1.68 14.51
C VAL A 74 3.72 -2.74 15.22
N ALA A 75 4.34 -2.40 16.35
CA ALA A 75 5.02 -3.33 17.22
C ALA A 75 4.91 -2.86 18.67
N LYS A 76 4.99 -3.80 19.62
CA LYS A 76 4.90 -3.52 21.05
C LYS A 76 5.91 -2.46 21.50
N ASP A 77 7.09 -2.48 20.90
CA ASP A 77 8.23 -1.62 21.24
C ASP A 77 8.36 -0.40 20.31
N PHE A 78 7.50 -0.28 19.28
CA PHE A 78 7.48 0.82 18.32
C PHE A 78 6.21 1.65 18.51
N SER A 79 6.14 2.35 19.63
CA SER A 79 4.92 2.98 20.12
C SER A 79 4.52 4.29 19.40
N GLY A 80 5.31 4.79 18.47
CA GLY A 80 5.13 6.14 17.90
C GLY A 80 4.79 6.22 16.41
N LEU A 81 5.06 5.17 15.62
CA LEU A 81 4.77 5.21 14.19
C LEU A 81 3.45 4.48 13.87
N PRO A 82 2.45 5.17 13.31
CA PRO A 82 1.23 4.53 12.84
C PRO A 82 1.52 3.62 11.65
N ALA A 83 0.66 2.62 11.42
CA ALA A 83 0.68 1.87 10.18
C ALA A 83 0.34 2.80 9.01
N TRP A 84 0.99 2.59 7.85
CA TRP A 84 0.74 3.41 6.65
C TRP A 84 -0.57 3.00 5.99
N ILE A 85 -1.68 3.42 6.59
CA ILE A 85 -3.04 3.15 6.10
C ILE A 85 -3.68 4.48 5.74
N CYS A 86 -4.01 4.64 4.46
CA CYS A 86 -4.64 5.85 3.97
C CYS A 86 -6.14 5.65 3.85
N LYS A 87 -6.89 6.43 4.59
CA LYS A 87 -8.34 6.49 4.58
C LYS A 87 -8.80 7.58 3.61
N THR A 88 -8.90 7.23 2.35
CA THR A 88 -9.29 8.13 1.25
C THR A 88 -9.70 7.30 0.04
N VAL A 89 -10.51 7.85 -0.85
CA VAL A 89 -10.77 7.23 -2.15
C VAL A 89 -9.44 7.00 -2.87
N GLY A 90 -9.21 5.76 -3.31
CA GLY A 90 -7.93 5.31 -3.84
C GLY A 90 -6.99 4.67 -2.80
N GLY A 91 -7.35 4.75 -1.51
CA GLY A 91 -6.56 4.16 -0.43
C GLY A 91 -5.09 4.58 -0.46
N SER A 92 -4.21 3.71 -0.01
CA SER A 92 -2.76 3.98 0.05
C SER A 92 -2.10 4.19 -1.32
N THR A 93 -2.79 3.91 -2.45
CA THR A 93 -2.26 4.25 -3.78
C THR A 93 -2.15 5.76 -4.03
N THR A 94 -2.82 6.59 -3.25
CA THR A 94 -2.68 8.05 -3.29
C THR A 94 -1.33 8.49 -2.73
N HIS A 95 -0.80 7.76 -1.73
CA HIS A 95 0.35 8.15 -0.91
C HIS A 95 1.49 7.11 -0.88
N TRP A 96 1.71 6.36 -1.94
CA TRP A 96 2.79 5.37 -2.08
C TRP A 96 3.91 5.84 -3.00
N ALA A 97 5.03 5.12 -2.99
CA ALA A 97 6.18 5.46 -3.85
C ALA A 97 6.03 4.97 -5.30
N GLY A 98 5.12 4.05 -5.57
CA GLY A 98 4.88 3.50 -6.91
C GLY A 98 5.73 2.28 -7.26
N ALA A 99 6.47 1.70 -6.33
CA ALA A 99 7.22 0.46 -6.54
C ALA A 99 6.28 -0.70 -6.89
N SER A 100 6.55 -1.41 -7.97
CA SER A 100 5.65 -2.43 -8.53
C SER A 100 6.43 -3.62 -9.05
N LEU A 101 7.16 -4.26 -8.14
CA LEU A 101 7.94 -5.45 -8.42
C LEU A 101 7.04 -6.69 -8.37
N ARG A 102 7.36 -7.69 -9.22
CA ARG A 102 6.70 -9.00 -9.15
C ARG A 102 7.36 -9.87 -8.10
N PHE A 103 6.60 -10.77 -7.53
CA PHE A 103 7.18 -11.90 -6.82
C PHE A 103 8.04 -12.75 -7.76
N GLN A 104 9.12 -13.30 -7.23
CA GLN A 104 9.99 -14.23 -7.92
C GLN A 104 9.46 -15.67 -7.80
N GLU A 105 9.92 -16.58 -8.65
CA GLU A 105 9.46 -17.98 -8.68
C GLU A 105 9.58 -18.65 -7.30
N HIS A 106 10.71 -18.42 -6.60
CA HIS A 106 10.96 -19.03 -5.30
C HIS A 106 10.02 -18.55 -4.20
N GLU A 107 9.44 -17.34 -4.33
CA GLU A 107 8.51 -16.78 -3.34
C GLU A 107 7.15 -17.48 -3.35
N PHE A 108 6.80 -18.17 -4.44
CA PHE A 108 5.62 -19.04 -4.49
C PHE A 108 5.87 -20.41 -3.84
N ARG A 109 7.14 -20.75 -3.57
CA ARG A 109 7.58 -22.05 -3.07
C ARG A 109 8.43 -21.92 -1.81
N VAL A 110 8.11 -20.95 -0.96
CA VAL A 110 8.95 -20.58 0.19
C VAL A 110 9.15 -21.76 1.17
N LYS A 111 8.11 -22.58 1.41
CA LYS A 111 8.24 -23.76 2.26
C LYS A 111 9.19 -24.81 1.66
N THR A 112 9.04 -25.07 0.37
CA THR A 112 9.92 -26.01 -0.36
C THR A 112 11.35 -25.49 -0.43
N VAL A 113 11.56 -24.19 -0.69
CA VAL A 113 12.89 -23.61 -0.91
C VAL A 113 13.64 -23.32 0.40
N TYR A 114 12.93 -22.81 1.43
CA TYR A 114 13.57 -22.43 2.71
C TYR A 114 13.59 -23.58 3.73
N GLY A 115 12.76 -24.63 3.50
CA GLY A 115 12.62 -25.73 4.44
C GLY A 115 11.87 -25.33 5.72
N ASP A 116 12.16 -26.05 6.81
CA ASP A 116 11.57 -25.79 8.11
C ASP A 116 12.36 -24.74 8.87
N ILE A 117 11.71 -23.59 9.11
CA ILE A 117 12.26 -22.51 9.91
C ILE A 117 11.52 -22.47 11.26
N LYS A 118 12.28 -22.60 12.35
CA LYS A 118 11.71 -22.65 13.72
C LYS A 118 10.85 -21.41 14.00
N GLY A 119 9.58 -21.64 14.29
CA GLY A 119 8.62 -20.61 14.65
C GLY A 119 8.04 -19.84 13.46
N ALA A 120 8.37 -20.20 12.23
CA ALA A 120 7.73 -19.67 11.03
C ALA A 120 6.68 -20.66 10.48
N ASN A 121 5.55 -20.14 10.04
CA ASN A 121 4.43 -20.90 9.49
C ASN A 121 4.44 -20.82 7.96
N LEU A 122 5.55 -21.24 7.35
CA LEU A 122 5.73 -21.20 5.91
C LEU A 122 4.85 -22.21 5.19
N LEU A 123 4.23 -21.77 4.10
CA LEU A 123 3.48 -22.60 3.17
C LEU A 123 3.85 -22.22 1.73
N ASP A 124 3.84 -23.19 0.83
CA ASP A 124 3.86 -22.89 -0.59
C ASP A 124 2.51 -22.35 -1.02
N TRP A 125 2.50 -21.40 -1.94
CA TRP A 125 1.28 -20.86 -2.51
C TRP A 125 0.57 -21.94 -3.36
N PRO A 126 -0.77 -21.97 -3.36
CA PRO A 126 -1.54 -22.93 -4.17
C PRO A 126 -1.57 -22.56 -5.66
N VAL A 127 -0.82 -21.55 -6.06
CA VAL A 127 -0.68 -21.04 -7.44
C VAL A 127 0.80 -20.83 -7.76
N THR A 128 1.14 -20.86 -9.04
CA THR A 128 2.50 -20.64 -9.54
C THR A 128 2.66 -19.25 -10.16
N LEU A 129 3.90 -18.81 -10.34
CA LEU A 129 4.17 -17.57 -11.07
C LEU A 129 3.62 -17.65 -12.51
N SER A 130 3.77 -18.80 -13.18
CA SER A 130 3.29 -18.97 -14.57
C SER A 130 1.77 -18.83 -14.70
N GLU A 131 1.00 -19.30 -13.72
CA GLU A 131 -0.45 -19.10 -13.69
C GLU A 131 -0.84 -17.64 -13.48
N LEU A 132 -0.04 -16.86 -12.74
CA LEU A 132 -0.27 -15.45 -12.48
C LEU A 132 0.33 -14.52 -13.56
N GLU A 133 1.23 -15.01 -14.42
CA GLU A 133 1.91 -14.21 -15.44
C GLU A 133 0.97 -13.35 -16.30
N PRO A 134 -0.16 -13.85 -16.84
CA PRO A 134 -1.09 -13.04 -17.64
C PRO A 134 -1.72 -11.90 -16.83
N TYR A 135 -1.95 -12.13 -15.54
CA TYR A 135 -2.54 -11.12 -14.64
C TYR A 135 -1.53 -10.08 -14.23
N TYR A 136 -0.26 -10.46 -13.98
CA TYR A 136 0.81 -9.51 -13.78
C TYR A 136 1.00 -8.61 -15.00
N ALA A 137 1.10 -9.19 -16.19
CA ALA A 137 1.25 -8.45 -17.43
C ALA A 137 0.09 -7.47 -17.66
N LYS A 138 -1.16 -7.90 -17.38
CA LYS A 138 -2.35 -7.06 -17.45
C LYS A 138 -2.29 -5.92 -16.44
N ALA A 139 -1.95 -6.20 -15.19
CA ALA A 139 -1.87 -5.18 -14.13
C ALA A 139 -0.78 -4.15 -14.44
N GLU A 140 0.41 -4.60 -14.81
CA GLU A 140 1.54 -3.72 -15.19
C GLU A 140 1.19 -2.84 -16.39
N TYR A 141 0.53 -3.41 -17.39
CA TYR A 141 0.06 -2.62 -18.54
C TYR A 141 -0.93 -1.55 -18.10
N LYS A 142 -1.95 -1.89 -17.30
CA LYS A 142 -2.96 -0.93 -16.82
C LYS A 142 -2.36 0.15 -15.93
N MET A 143 -1.44 -0.21 -15.06
CA MET A 143 -0.77 0.72 -14.15
C MET A 143 0.30 1.58 -14.86
N GLY A 144 0.77 1.16 -16.03
CA GLY A 144 1.86 1.81 -16.73
C GLY A 144 3.21 1.59 -16.03
N VAL A 145 3.46 0.35 -15.56
CA VAL A 145 4.69 0.01 -14.86
C VAL A 145 5.88 0.12 -15.80
N THR A 146 6.86 0.91 -15.42
CA THR A 146 8.08 1.11 -16.19
C THR A 146 8.92 -0.17 -16.27
N ARG A 147 9.69 -0.33 -17.33
CA ARG A 147 10.55 -1.50 -17.63
C ARG A 147 9.75 -2.79 -17.89
N THR A 148 8.45 -2.67 -18.10
CA THR A 148 7.55 -3.75 -18.55
C THR A 148 6.77 -3.30 -19.77
N ASN A 149 6.26 -4.23 -20.55
CA ASN A 149 5.41 -3.93 -21.72
C ASN A 149 5.99 -2.86 -22.67
N GLY A 150 7.32 -2.80 -22.83
CA GLY A 150 8.00 -1.79 -23.66
C GLY A 150 8.02 -0.38 -23.07
N ILE A 151 7.53 -0.16 -21.85
CA ILE A 151 7.53 1.16 -21.20
C ILE A 151 8.95 1.45 -20.67
N PRO A 152 9.58 2.56 -21.08
CA PRO A 152 10.94 2.87 -20.66
C PRO A 152 11.01 3.15 -19.15
N GLY A 153 12.17 2.87 -18.55
CA GLY A 153 12.46 3.20 -17.15
C GLY A 153 12.45 4.69 -16.89
N LEU A 154 12.21 5.08 -15.62
CA LEU A 154 12.39 6.46 -15.19
C LEU A 154 13.88 6.83 -15.18
N PRO A 155 14.22 8.10 -15.39
CA PRO A 155 15.59 8.57 -15.17
C PRO A 155 15.92 8.48 -13.67
N GLY A 156 17.14 8.03 -13.36
CA GLY A 156 17.65 7.99 -11.98
C GLY A 156 17.91 9.40 -11.45
N ASN A 157 17.50 9.66 -10.20
CA ASN A 157 17.88 10.88 -9.50
C ASN A 157 19.32 10.81 -8.98
N ASN A 158 19.80 11.84 -8.31
CA ASN A 158 21.18 11.86 -7.82
C ASN A 158 21.43 10.83 -6.71
N ASN A 159 20.42 10.52 -5.88
CA ASN A 159 20.52 9.45 -4.89
C ASN A 159 20.80 8.10 -5.57
N PHE A 160 20.05 7.78 -6.63
CA PHE A 160 20.30 6.59 -7.44
C PHE A 160 21.71 6.59 -8.03
N LYS A 161 22.21 7.71 -8.54
CA LYS A 161 23.56 7.78 -9.12
C LYS A 161 24.64 7.45 -8.08
N VAL A 162 24.49 7.91 -6.85
CA VAL A 162 25.38 7.57 -5.73
C VAL A 162 25.32 6.07 -5.43
N MET A 163 24.11 5.53 -5.27
CA MET A 163 23.90 4.09 -5.04
C MET A 163 24.47 3.26 -6.19
N TYR A 164 24.21 3.65 -7.45
CA TYR A 164 24.69 2.95 -8.64
C TYR A 164 26.22 2.89 -8.68
N ALA A 165 26.88 4.02 -8.42
CA ALA A 165 28.36 4.05 -8.41
C ALA A 165 28.94 3.12 -7.33
N GLY A 166 28.36 3.12 -6.12
CA GLY A 166 28.75 2.21 -5.04
C GLY A 166 28.49 0.75 -5.39
N ALA A 167 27.30 0.45 -5.90
CA ALA A 167 26.91 -0.91 -6.29
C ALA A 167 27.82 -1.49 -7.37
N LYS A 168 28.12 -0.72 -8.41
CA LYS A 168 29.05 -1.16 -9.47
C LYS A 168 30.48 -1.40 -8.95
N LYS A 169 30.94 -0.57 -8.04
CA LYS A 169 32.26 -0.75 -7.41
C LYS A 169 32.32 -2.03 -6.55
N LEU A 170 31.19 -2.42 -5.95
CA LEU A 170 31.07 -3.67 -5.18
C LEU A 170 30.74 -4.90 -6.03
N GLY A 171 30.54 -4.73 -7.35
CA GLY A 171 30.31 -5.85 -8.28
C GLY A 171 28.84 -6.26 -8.45
N TYR A 172 27.88 -5.51 -7.89
CA TYR A 172 26.47 -5.77 -8.10
C TYR A 172 26.06 -5.60 -9.56
N LYS A 173 25.21 -6.48 -10.05
CA LYS A 173 24.81 -6.59 -11.46
C LYS A 173 23.41 -6.05 -11.71
N GLU A 174 22.45 -6.44 -10.87
CA GLU A 174 21.04 -6.05 -10.98
C GLU A 174 20.76 -4.70 -10.30
N VAL A 175 21.25 -3.63 -10.94
CA VAL A 175 21.10 -2.24 -10.44
C VAL A 175 20.40 -1.40 -11.48
N HIS A 176 19.19 -0.92 -11.17
CA HIS A 176 18.39 -0.12 -12.09
C HIS A 176 17.38 0.78 -11.37
N THR A 177 16.61 1.58 -12.13
CA THR A 177 15.67 2.54 -11.58
C THR A 177 14.32 1.95 -11.12
N GLY A 178 14.23 0.63 -11.02
CA GLY A 178 13.03 -0.09 -10.53
C GLY A 178 11.90 -0.18 -11.55
N ASN A 179 10.97 -1.08 -11.25
CA ASN A 179 9.69 -1.20 -11.94
C ASN A 179 8.69 -0.33 -11.18
N MET A 180 8.30 0.80 -11.78
CA MET A 180 7.54 1.84 -11.10
C MET A 180 6.20 2.07 -11.79
N ALA A 181 5.10 2.06 -11.05
CA ALA A 181 3.78 2.48 -11.54
C ALA A 181 3.71 4.03 -11.65
N ILE A 182 4.67 4.59 -12.36
CA ILE A 182 4.82 6.04 -12.58
C ILE A 182 5.13 6.27 -14.05
N ASN A 183 4.33 7.06 -14.74
CA ASN A 183 4.50 7.33 -16.16
C ASN A 183 5.88 7.94 -16.46
N SER A 184 6.74 7.23 -17.18
CA SER A 184 7.99 7.76 -17.74
C SER A 184 7.76 8.57 -19.02
N GLN A 185 6.64 8.35 -19.67
CA GLN A 185 6.12 9.07 -20.83
C GLN A 185 4.60 9.28 -20.66
N PRO A 186 3.96 10.23 -21.36
CA PRO A 186 2.52 10.43 -21.28
C PRO A 186 1.77 9.13 -21.59
N ARG A 187 0.77 8.80 -20.77
CA ARG A 187 -0.02 7.58 -20.91
C ARG A 187 -1.40 7.75 -20.26
N ASP A 188 -2.42 7.14 -20.85
CA ASP A 188 -3.76 7.04 -20.29
C ASP A 188 -4.33 8.40 -19.84
N GLY A 189 -4.17 9.44 -20.68
CA GLY A 189 -4.58 10.82 -20.41
C GLY A 189 -3.77 11.54 -19.32
N ARG A 190 -2.73 10.90 -18.75
CA ARG A 190 -1.88 11.42 -17.68
C ARG A 190 -0.50 11.81 -18.20
N GLY A 191 0.05 12.89 -17.66
CA GLY A 191 1.39 13.35 -17.99
C GLY A 191 2.50 12.40 -17.51
N ARG A 192 3.73 12.66 -17.97
CA ARG A 192 4.94 12.00 -17.46
C ARG A 192 5.33 12.52 -16.08
N CYS A 193 6.16 11.76 -15.37
CA CYS A 193 6.76 12.19 -14.11
C CYS A 193 7.62 13.45 -14.28
N MET A 194 7.38 14.42 -13.43
CA MET A 194 8.12 15.70 -13.42
C MET A 194 9.29 15.70 -12.42
N GLN A 195 9.57 14.58 -11.78
CA GLN A 195 10.71 14.39 -10.85
C GLN A 195 10.72 15.35 -9.65
N LEU A 196 9.55 15.65 -9.08
CA LEU A 196 9.38 16.66 -8.04
C LEU A 196 9.66 16.20 -6.61
N GLY A 197 9.75 14.87 -6.37
CA GLY A 197 10.06 14.33 -5.04
C GLY A 197 8.86 14.14 -4.09
N PHE A 198 7.63 14.40 -4.52
CA PHE A 198 6.42 14.35 -3.68
C PHE A 198 5.58 13.07 -3.88
N CYS A 199 6.23 11.91 -4.09
CA CYS A 199 5.46 10.68 -4.36
C CYS A 199 4.57 10.27 -3.19
N PHE A 200 5.06 10.37 -1.95
CA PHE A 200 4.28 10.02 -0.75
C PHE A 200 3.20 11.06 -0.43
N GLN A 201 3.46 12.33 -0.74
CA GLN A 201 2.53 13.42 -0.43
C GLN A 201 1.34 13.51 -1.39
N GLY A 202 1.36 12.71 -2.46
CA GLY A 202 0.38 12.73 -3.53
C GLY A 202 0.97 13.24 -4.84
N CYS A 203 0.56 12.65 -5.95
CA CYS A 203 1.10 13.00 -7.26
C CYS A 203 0.22 14.05 -7.94
N LYS A 204 0.54 15.33 -7.79
CA LYS A 204 -0.22 16.43 -8.36
C LYS A 204 -0.32 16.38 -9.89
N SER A 205 0.69 15.84 -10.57
CA SER A 205 0.67 15.66 -12.04
C SER A 205 -0.10 14.41 -12.50
N GLY A 206 -0.54 13.55 -11.56
CA GLY A 206 -1.21 12.29 -11.89
C GLY A 206 -0.30 11.24 -12.55
N ALA A 207 0.99 11.49 -12.70
CA ALA A 207 1.91 10.55 -13.34
C ALA A 207 2.03 9.21 -12.60
N LYS A 208 2.03 9.23 -11.26
CA LYS A 208 2.00 8.03 -10.43
C LYS A 208 0.60 7.44 -10.45
N TRP A 209 0.49 6.12 -10.66
CA TRP A 209 -0.79 5.43 -10.66
C TRP A 209 -1.46 5.47 -9.27
N SER A 210 -2.76 5.70 -9.30
CA SER A 210 -3.67 5.58 -8.15
C SER A 210 -5.07 5.29 -8.68
N THR A 211 -5.80 4.40 -8.03
CA THR A 211 -7.19 4.11 -8.39
C THR A 211 -8.07 5.34 -8.33
N LEU A 212 -7.72 6.34 -7.49
CA LEU A 212 -8.43 7.62 -7.38
C LEU A 212 -8.67 8.31 -8.73
N TYR A 213 -7.68 8.31 -9.61
CA TYR A 213 -7.74 9.03 -10.90
C TYR A 213 -7.45 8.15 -12.11
N THR A 214 -7.49 6.84 -11.94
CA THR A 214 -7.36 5.86 -13.03
C THR A 214 -8.57 4.92 -13.07
N GLU A 215 -8.63 3.93 -12.17
CA GLU A 215 -9.64 2.87 -12.19
C GLU A 215 -11.04 3.40 -11.81
N ILE A 216 -11.13 4.22 -10.75
CA ILE A 216 -12.41 4.76 -10.27
C ILE A 216 -13.13 5.59 -11.33
N PRO A 217 -12.50 6.60 -11.97
CA PRO A 217 -13.17 7.36 -13.04
C PRO A 217 -13.60 6.51 -14.22
N LYS A 218 -12.84 5.47 -14.59
CA LYS A 218 -13.22 4.54 -15.66
C LYS A 218 -14.45 3.71 -15.27
N ALA A 219 -14.53 3.27 -14.03
CA ALA A 219 -15.69 2.57 -13.50
C ALA A 219 -16.93 3.50 -13.45
N GLU A 220 -16.78 4.73 -12.98
CA GLU A 220 -17.84 5.74 -12.94
C GLU A 220 -18.42 6.02 -14.35
N ALA A 221 -17.54 6.08 -15.36
CA ALA A 221 -17.94 6.34 -16.73
C ALA A 221 -18.85 5.24 -17.34
N THR A 222 -18.84 4.02 -16.76
CA THR A 222 -19.73 2.94 -17.23
C THR A 222 -21.19 3.11 -16.79
N GLY A 223 -21.44 3.95 -15.77
CA GLY A 223 -22.75 4.06 -15.12
C GLY A 223 -23.09 2.91 -14.17
N ASN A 224 -22.17 1.97 -13.92
CA ASN A 224 -22.37 0.79 -13.08
C ASN A 224 -21.71 0.91 -11.68
N LEU A 225 -21.06 2.04 -11.37
CA LEU A 225 -20.42 2.29 -10.08
C LEU A 225 -21.21 3.31 -9.25
N ASP A 226 -21.60 2.89 -8.03
CA ASP A 226 -22.03 3.75 -6.93
C ASP A 226 -20.90 3.81 -5.90
N LEU A 227 -20.07 4.85 -5.98
CA LEU A 227 -19.00 5.09 -5.01
C LEU A 227 -19.51 5.99 -3.88
N ARG A 228 -19.45 5.49 -2.65
CA ARG A 228 -19.82 6.22 -1.43
C ARG A 228 -18.57 6.47 -0.58
N PRO A 229 -17.95 7.65 -0.67
CA PRO A 229 -16.88 8.05 0.24
C PRO A 229 -17.44 8.37 1.63
N GLU A 230 -16.56 8.41 2.63
CA GLU A 230 -16.88 8.63 4.04
C GLU A 230 -17.94 7.64 4.58
N ALA A 231 -17.91 6.42 4.03
CA ALA A 231 -18.77 5.30 4.39
C ALA A 231 -17.94 4.22 5.10
N HIS A 232 -17.92 4.24 6.43
CA HIS A 232 -17.11 3.34 7.26
C HIS A 232 -17.88 2.07 7.59
N VAL A 233 -17.55 0.95 6.96
CA VAL A 233 -18.16 -0.36 7.20
C VAL A 233 -17.71 -0.91 8.56
N THR A 234 -18.69 -1.29 9.38
CA THR A 234 -18.46 -1.82 10.74
C THR A 234 -18.83 -3.28 10.89
N ARG A 235 -19.68 -3.80 10.03
CA ARG A 235 -20.14 -5.20 10.10
C ARG A 235 -20.57 -5.72 8.73
N ILE A 236 -20.27 -6.97 8.46
CA ILE A 236 -20.82 -7.76 7.35
C ILE A 236 -21.96 -8.61 7.92
N GLU A 237 -23.10 -8.64 7.26
CA GLU A 237 -24.26 -9.39 7.67
C GLU A 237 -24.47 -10.65 6.86
N HIS A 238 -25.08 -11.63 7.46
CA HIS A 238 -25.48 -12.90 6.83
C HIS A 238 -26.93 -13.26 7.22
N ASN A 239 -27.54 -14.11 6.43
CA ASN A 239 -28.86 -14.69 6.74
C ASN A 239 -28.73 -15.96 7.61
N ASP A 240 -29.87 -16.56 7.96
CA ASP A 240 -29.93 -17.77 8.80
C ASP A 240 -29.29 -19.01 8.17
N ARG A 241 -28.95 -18.95 6.88
CA ARG A 241 -28.21 -20.01 6.17
C ARG A 241 -26.70 -19.72 6.10
N GLY A 242 -26.22 -18.66 6.74
CA GLY A 242 -24.84 -18.24 6.74
C GLY A 242 -24.38 -17.58 5.45
N MET A 243 -25.30 -17.27 4.52
CA MET A 243 -24.96 -16.55 3.28
C MET A 243 -24.95 -15.05 3.52
N VAL A 244 -23.97 -14.35 2.98
CA VAL A 244 -23.89 -12.88 3.09
C VAL A 244 -25.20 -12.24 2.58
N SER A 245 -25.68 -11.23 3.29
CA SER A 245 -26.92 -10.50 2.96
C SER A 245 -26.72 -8.99 2.78
N GLY A 246 -25.59 -8.47 3.26
CA GLY A 246 -25.28 -7.04 3.17
C GLY A 246 -24.21 -6.61 4.14
N VAL A 247 -24.10 -5.32 4.31
CA VAL A 247 -23.15 -4.67 5.22
C VAL A 247 -23.82 -3.53 5.98
N VAL A 248 -23.32 -3.25 7.17
CA VAL A 248 -23.66 -2.07 7.98
C VAL A 248 -22.49 -1.11 7.96
N TYR A 249 -22.74 0.16 7.77
CA TYR A 249 -21.73 1.20 7.74
C TYR A 249 -22.26 2.53 8.32
N PHE A 250 -21.37 3.38 8.77
CA PHE A 250 -21.68 4.77 9.11
C PHE A 250 -21.34 5.68 7.94
N ASP A 251 -22.26 6.56 7.60
CA ASP A 251 -22.07 7.57 6.57
C ASP A 251 -21.30 8.81 7.09
N LYS A 252 -21.10 9.81 6.22
CA LYS A 252 -20.39 11.06 6.56
C LYS A 252 -20.99 11.83 7.74
N ASP A 253 -22.29 11.68 7.96
CA ASP A 253 -23.04 12.37 9.02
C ASP A 253 -23.07 11.54 10.33
N GLY A 254 -22.40 10.39 10.35
CA GLY A 254 -22.37 9.47 11.48
C GLY A 254 -23.64 8.66 11.67
N LYS A 255 -24.50 8.61 10.65
CA LYS A 255 -25.73 7.83 10.65
C LYS A 255 -25.45 6.40 10.19
N GLU A 256 -25.97 5.43 10.95
CA GLU A 256 -25.91 4.02 10.56
C GLU A 256 -26.79 3.77 9.32
N GLN A 257 -26.23 3.11 8.35
CA GLN A 257 -26.85 2.71 7.09
C GLN A 257 -26.63 1.22 6.87
N ARG A 258 -27.51 0.61 6.08
CA ARG A 258 -27.39 -0.77 5.64
C ARG A 258 -27.45 -0.83 4.12
N GLN A 259 -26.55 -1.61 3.49
CA GLN A 259 -26.60 -1.91 2.06
C GLN A 259 -26.74 -3.42 1.87
N SER A 260 -27.82 -3.84 1.24
CA SER A 260 -28.02 -5.23 0.79
C SER A 260 -27.01 -5.58 -0.29
N ALA A 261 -26.61 -6.85 -0.39
CA ALA A 261 -25.62 -7.29 -1.35
C ALA A 261 -25.81 -8.76 -1.75
N ARG A 262 -25.57 -9.06 -3.02
CA ARG A 262 -25.44 -10.44 -3.51
C ARG A 262 -24.06 -11.02 -3.17
N VAL A 263 -23.03 -10.20 -3.25
CA VAL A 263 -21.64 -10.53 -2.96
C VAL A 263 -21.01 -9.37 -2.21
N VAL A 264 -20.20 -9.68 -1.21
CA VAL A 264 -19.38 -8.70 -0.50
C VAL A 264 -17.90 -9.04 -0.71
N CYS A 265 -17.14 -8.09 -1.27
CA CYS A 265 -15.71 -8.18 -1.46
C CYS A 265 -15.01 -7.30 -0.42
N VAL A 266 -14.18 -7.89 0.43
CA VAL A 266 -13.46 -7.15 1.48
C VAL A 266 -12.07 -6.78 0.97
N ALA A 267 -11.82 -5.49 0.80
CA ALA A 267 -10.58 -4.93 0.25
C ALA A 267 -10.00 -3.82 1.16
N GLY A 268 -10.14 -3.96 2.47
CA GLY A 268 -9.78 -2.98 3.48
C GLY A 268 -8.28 -2.96 3.88
N ASN A 269 -7.42 -3.70 3.21
CA ASN A 269 -5.99 -3.96 3.51
C ASN A 269 -5.74 -5.06 4.55
N SER A 270 -4.44 -5.34 4.82
CA SER A 270 -4.00 -6.44 5.70
C SER A 270 -4.30 -6.24 7.19
N ILE A 271 -4.72 -5.07 7.61
CA ILE A 271 -5.10 -4.77 9.00
C ILE A 271 -6.61 -4.62 9.14
N GLU A 272 -7.25 -3.78 8.31
CA GLU A 272 -8.68 -3.50 8.42
C GLU A 272 -9.55 -4.67 7.93
N THR A 273 -9.09 -5.47 6.96
CA THR A 273 -9.81 -6.68 6.52
C THR A 273 -9.99 -7.68 7.66
N PRO A 274 -8.94 -8.18 8.34
CA PRO A 274 -9.13 -9.09 9.46
C PRO A 274 -9.87 -8.42 10.63
N ARG A 275 -9.66 -7.15 10.90
CA ARG A 275 -10.42 -6.41 11.92
C ARG A 275 -11.91 -6.47 11.65
N LEU A 276 -12.35 -6.16 10.43
CA LEU A 276 -13.76 -6.19 10.04
C LEU A 276 -14.36 -7.60 10.12
N LEU A 277 -13.63 -8.62 9.66
CA LEU A 277 -14.06 -10.01 9.74
C LEU A 277 -14.27 -10.46 11.20
N LEU A 278 -13.37 -10.09 12.10
CA LEU A 278 -13.48 -10.37 13.54
C LEU A 278 -14.63 -9.60 14.18
N LEU A 279 -14.84 -8.32 13.83
CA LEU A 279 -15.97 -7.50 14.30
C LEU A 279 -17.33 -8.02 13.81
N SER A 280 -17.34 -8.78 12.72
CA SER A 280 -18.55 -9.37 12.16
C SER A 280 -18.94 -10.72 12.80
N ALA A 281 -18.47 -10.97 14.03
CA ALA A 281 -18.86 -12.13 14.81
C ALA A 281 -20.37 -12.17 15.06
N SER A 282 -20.95 -13.36 15.12
CA SER A 282 -22.37 -13.59 15.36
C SER A 282 -22.59 -14.91 16.12
N ASN A 283 -23.83 -15.22 16.45
CA ASN A 283 -24.16 -16.51 17.08
C ASN A 283 -23.73 -17.71 16.20
N MET A 284 -23.79 -17.57 14.89
CA MET A 284 -23.37 -18.61 13.92
C MET A 284 -21.86 -18.64 13.71
N PHE A 285 -21.20 -17.49 13.76
CA PHE A 285 -19.75 -17.30 13.50
C PHE A 285 -19.10 -16.62 14.70
N LYS A 286 -18.98 -17.36 15.81
CA LYS A 286 -18.54 -16.80 17.12
C LYS A 286 -17.15 -16.16 17.09
N ASP A 287 -16.25 -16.70 16.25
CA ASP A 287 -14.85 -16.22 16.13
C ASP A 287 -14.65 -15.24 14.95
N GLY A 288 -15.74 -14.67 14.42
CA GLY A 288 -15.71 -13.80 13.25
C GLY A 288 -16.02 -14.53 11.94
N LEU A 289 -16.28 -13.76 10.88
CA LEU A 289 -16.56 -14.31 9.55
C LEU A 289 -15.28 -14.86 8.90
N ALA A 290 -15.46 -15.88 8.04
CA ALA A 290 -14.39 -16.56 7.29
C ALA A 290 -13.27 -17.11 8.19
N ASN A 291 -13.52 -17.37 9.47
CA ASN A 291 -12.52 -17.75 10.47
C ASN A 291 -12.66 -19.20 11.00
N SER A 292 -13.27 -20.09 10.24
CA SER A 292 -13.38 -21.52 10.62
C SER A 292 -12.03 -22.23 10.81
N SER A 293 -10.99 -21.72 10.13
CA SER A 293 -9.60 -22.21 10.28
C SER A 293 -8.85 -21.55 11.44
N GLY A 294 -9.41 -20.50 12.08
CA GLY A 294 -8.72 -19.69 13.10
C GLY A 294 -7.56 -18.86 12.56
N GLN A 295 -7.44 -18.64 11.23
CA GLN A 295 -6.32 -17.96 10.61
C GLN A 295 -6.55 -16.46 10.37
N VAL A 296 -7.78 -15.96 10.52
CA VAL A 296 -8.06 -14.53 10.33
C VAL A 296 -7.23 -13.69 11.30
N GLY A 297 -6.45 -12.76 10.75
CA GLY A 297 -5.56 -11.87 11.49
C GLY A 297 -4.19 -12.47 11.87
N ARG A 298 -3.96 -13.77 11.69
CA ARG A 298 -2.66 -14.40 12.00
C ARG A 298 -1.64 -14.22 10.88
N ASN A 299 -0.37 -14.49 11.21
CA ASN A 299 0.76 -14.44 10.29
C ASN A 299 0.96 -13.07 9.64
N TYR A 300 0.68 -11.99 10.39
CA TYR A 300 0.91 -10.65 9.90
C TYR A 300 2.40 -10.42 9.66
N MET A 301 2.74 -9.94 8.48
CA MET A 301 4.12 -9.67 8.05
C MET A 301 4.26 -8.25 7.55
N ARG A 302 5.45 -7.71 7.73
CA ARG A 302 5.93 -6.45 7.16
C ARG A 302 7.30 -6.68 6.56
N HIS A 303 7.75 -5.76 5.70
CA HIS A 303 9.15 -5.75 5.32
C HIS A 303 10.06 -5.52 6.53
N MET A 304 11.10 -6.32 6.66
CA MET A 304 12.22 -6.02 7.55
C MET A 304 12.98 -4.85 6.92
N THR A 305 13.04 -3.72 7.60
CA THR A 305 13.67 -2.52 7.04
C THR A 305 14.81 -2.02 7.92
N GLY A 306 15.92 -1.70 7.27
CA GLY A 306 17.02 -0.95 7.85
C GLY A 306 17.42 0.18 6.89
N SER A 307 17.94 1.28 7.40
CA SER A 307 18.32 2.43 6.58
C SER A 307 19.78 2.80 6.78
N VAL A 308 20.43 3.20 5.70
CA VAL A 308 21.79 3.76 5.73
C VAL A 308 21.79 5.06 4.96
N TYR A 309 22.14 6.12 5.67
CA TYR A 309 22.29 7.46 5.08
C TYR A 309 23.67 8.03 5.41
N ALA A 310 24.22 8.76 4.48
CA ALA A 310 25.53 9.40 4.61
C ALA A 310 25.49 10.84 4.11
N ALA A 311 26.19 11.72 4.83
CA ALA A 311 26.43 13.07 4.38
C ALA A 311 27.70 13.09 3.49
N PHE A 312 27.57 13.62 2.29
CA PHE A 312 28.65 13.75 1.31
C PHE A 312 29.24 15.17 1.33
N LYS A 313 30.49 15.27 0.96
CA LYS A 313 31.18 16.59 0.84
C LYS A 313 30.46 17.51 -0.16
N ASN A 314 29.98 16.94 -1.27
CA ASN A 314 29.31 17.68 -2.33
C ASN A 314 27.78 17.49 -2.21
N PRO A 315 26.96 18.49 -2.56
CA PRO A 315 25.51 18.36 -2.56
C PRO A 315 25.02 17.22 -3.48
N VAL A 316 24.11 16.43 -2.99
CA VAL A 316 23.45 15.34 -3.72
C VAL A 316 22.02 15.73 -4.11
N HIS A 317 21.33 16.49 -3.26
CA HIS A 317 19.94 16.88 -3.47
C HIS A 317 19.02 15.65 -3.68
N MET A 318 19.12 14.62 -2.81
CA MET A 318 18.39 13.37 -2.96
C MET A 318 16.86 13.53 -2.94
N TYR A 319 16.36 14.59 -2.34
CA TYR A 319 14.93 14.91 -2.24
C TYR A 319 14.26 15.23 -3.59
N ARG A 320 15.05 15.43 -4.66
CA ARG A 320 14.55 15.61 -6.02
C ARG A 320 14.44 14.28 -6.75
N GLY A 321 13.46 14.16 -7.62
CA GLY A 321 13.22 12.93 -8.36
C GLY A 321 12.10 12.08 -7.77
N THR A 322 12.03 10.81 -8.13
CA THR A 322 11.10 9.88 -7.50
C THR A 322 11.58 9.49 -6.10
N THR A 323 10.66 9.28 -5.17
CA THR A 323 11.02 8.91 -3.80
C THR A 323 11.79 7.59 -3.76
N MET A 324 11.31 6.57 -4.46
CA MET A 324 12.08 5.36 -4.74
C MET A 324 12.58 5.47 -6.19
N ALA A 325 13.88 5.69 -6.35
CA ALA A 325 14.51 6.01 -7.63
C ALA A 325 15.50 4.96 -8.13
N GLY A 326 15.78 3.95 -7.33
CA GLY A 326 16.72 2.90 -7.68
C GLY A 326 16.64 1.70 -6.78
N ILE A 327 17.07 0.55 -7.32
CA ILE A 327 17.02 -0.75 -6.65
C ILE A 327 18.25 -1.57 -7.00
N ILE A 328 18.71 -2.37 -6.04
CA ILE A 328 19.70 -3.45 -6.22
C ILE A 328 19.01 -4.74 -5.81
N ARG A 329 18.98 -5.75 -6.71
CA ARG A 329 18.22 -6.99 -6.52
C ARG A 329 19.11 -8.24 -6.42
N ASP A 330 20.39 -8.13 -6.50
CA ASP A 330 21.31 -9.28 -6.47
C ASP A 330 21.15 -10.16 -5.22
N GLU A 331 20.64 -9.59 -4.13
CA GLU A 331 20.43 -10.28 -2.85
C GLU A 331 18.97 -10.70 -2.59
N ALA A 332 18.08 -10.52 -3.57
CA ALA A 332 16.64 -10.79 -3.40
C ALA A 332 16.32 -12.28 -3.24
N ALA A 333 17.09 -13.18 -3.87
CA ALA A 333 16.89 -14.61 -3.74
C ALA A 333 17.44 -15.16 -2.42
N HIS A 334 16.80 -16.19 -1.89
CA HIS A 334 17.29 -16.94 -0.73
C HIS A 334 18.69 -17.54 -1.01
N ASN A 335 19.60 -17.34 -0.05
CA ASN A 335 20.94 -17.93 -0.09
C ASN A 335 21.33 -18.47 1.29
N PRO A 336 21.31 -19.80 1.49
CA PRO A 336 21.61 -20.40 2.81
C PRO A 336 23.01 -20.08 3.35
N LYS A 337 23.97 -19.71 2.49
CA LYS A 337 25.33 -19.32 2.90
C LYS A 337 25.37 -18.02 3.69
N ARG A 338 24.29 -17.20 3.64
CA ARG A 338 24.19 -15.96 4.42
C ARG A 338 23.89 -16.18 5.91
N GLY A 339 23.49 -17.39 6.31
CA GLY A 339 23.16 -17.71 7.70
C GLY A 339 21.79 -17.24 8.15
N PHE A 340 20.92 -16.79 7.22
CA PHE A 340 19.52 -16.46 7.47
C PHE A 340 18.67 -16.90 6.26
N ALA A 341 17.35 -17.05 6.51
CA ALA A 341 16.39 -17.38 5.47
C ALA A 341 15.85 -16.12 4.77
N GLY A 342 15.40 -16.31 3.53
CA GLY A 342 14.87 -15.21 2.72
C GLY A 342 15.93 -14.41 2.01
N GLY A 343 15.49 -13.32 1.41
CA GLY A 343 16.33 -12.37 0.68
C GLY A 343 16.01 -10.92 1.08
N TYR A 344 16.68 -9.99 0.43
CA TYR A 344 16.43 -8.57 0.59
C TYR A 344 16.81 -7.79 -0.67
N GLU A 345 16.17 -6.67 -0.83
CA GLU A 345 16.52 -5.69 -1.85
C GLU A 345 17.02 -4.41 -1.18
N MET A 346 17.88 -3.67 -1.87
CA MET A 346 18.31 -2.36 -1.41
C MET A 346 17.70 -1.31 -2.33
N GLU A 347 16.91 -0.41 -1.76
CA GLU A 347 16.20 0.62 -2.49
C GLU A 347 16.68 2.01 -2.09
N THR A 348 16.80 2.93 -3.04
CA THR A 348 16.97 4.33 -2.65
C THR A 348 15.67 4.86 -2.06
N LEU A 349 15.73 5.44 -0.87
CA LEU A 349 14.63 6.18 -0.28
C LEU A 349 15.00 7.66 -0.23
N SER A 350 14.50 8.40 -1.19
CA SER A 350 14.81 9.82 -1.37
C SER A 350 13.81 10.67 -0.59
N LEU A 351 14.24 11.20 0.54
CA LEU A 351 13.42 11.97 1.46
C LEU A 351 13.78 13.46 1.40
N GLY A 352 12.78 14.32 1.53
CA GLY A 352 12.94 15.76 1.71
C GLY A 352 12.88 16.16 3.19
N LEU A 353 13.07 17.46 3.47
CA LEU A 353 12.93 18.05 4.80
C LEU A 353 11.57 17.74 5.43
N ALA A 354 11.41 18.03 6.67
CA ALA A 354 10.33 17.65 7.56
C ALA A 354 10.09 16.13 7.65
N PHE A 355 10.00 15.45 6.51
CA PHE A 355 9.81 13.99 6.46
C PHE A 355 11.08 13.23 6.82
N MET A 356 12.23 13.68 6.32
CA MET A 356 13.52 13.02 6.53
C MET A 356 13.88 12.86 8.02
N PRO A 357 14.00 13.93 8.83
CA PRO A 357 14.33 13.75 10.25
C PRO A 357 13.21 13.02 11.01
N ALA A 358 11.95 13.28 10.72
CA ALA A 358 10.84 12.59 11.38
C ALA A 358 10.83 11.08 11.13
N PHE A 359 11.33 10.64 9.99
CA PHE A 359 11.38 9.23 9.62
C PHE A 359 12.68 8.53 10.02
N LEU A 360 13.83 9.22 9.88
CA LEU A 360 15.16 8.65 10.12
C LEU A 360 15.62 8.79 11.57
N ASP A 361 15.18 9.86 12.23
CA ASP A 361 15.55 10.18 13.62
C ASP A 361 14.33 10.73 14.39
N PRO A 362 13.34 9.88 14.65
CA PRO A 362 12.09 10.30 15.29
C PRO A 362 12.35 10.85 16.70
N GLY A 363 11.96 12.10 16.92
CA GLY A 363 12.14 12.77 18.21
C GLY A 363 13.40 13.60 18.31
N ALA A 364 14.21 13.69 17.27
CA ALA A 364 15.34 14.63 17.22
C ALA A 364 14.87 16.07 17.45
N TRP A 365 15.59 16.83 18.25
CA TRP A 365 15.33 18.24 18.53
C TRP A 365 16.63 19.00 18.82
N GLY A 366 16.58 20.33 18.85
CA GLY A 366 17.74 21.14 19.14
C GLY A 366 18.88 20.94 18.14
N ALA A 367 20.10 20.68 18.62
CA ALA A 367 21.29 20.51 17.80
C ALA A 367 21.19 19.33 16.83
N ASP A 368 20.59 18.22 17.26
CA ASP A 368 20.41 17.03 16.42
C ASP A 368 19.48 17.33 15.23
N TYR A 369 18.37 18.03 15.48
CA TYR A 369 17.50 18.46 14.40
C TYR A 369 18.16 19.50 13.48
N ALA A 370 18.93 20.45 14.05
CA ALA A 370 19.67 21.43 13.26
C ALA A 370 20.68 20.76 12.32
N TRP A 371 21.32 19.69 12.75
CA TRP A 371 22.22 18.91 11.91
C TRP A 371 21.53 18.43 10.62
N TRP A 372 20.30 17.89 10.72
CA TRP A 372 19.52 17.47 9.55
C TRP A 372 19.21 18.65 8.62
N MET A 373 18.89 19.79 9.19
CA MET A 373 18.59 21.01 8.42
C MET A 373 19.82 21.54 7.66
N ASP A 374 20.99 21.44 8.25
CA ASP A 374 22.24 21.90 7.63
C ASP A 374 22.73 20.94 6.55
N HIS A 375 22.47 19.65 6.69
CA HIS A 375 23.05 18.62 5.81
C HIS A 375 22.09 18.02 4.78
N TYR A 376 20.81 18.35 4.78
CA TYR A 376 19.82 17.67 3.92
C TYR A 376 20.15 17.72 2.43
N THR A 377 20.83 18.75 1.96
CA THR A 377 21.26 18.85 0.55
C THR A 377 22.36 17.88 0.19
N ASN A 378 23.14 17.43 1.17
CA ASN A 378 24.33 16.62 1.02
C ASN A 378 24.07 15.12 1.28
N LEU A 379 22.88 14.78 1.71
CA LEU A 379 22.57 13.39 2.07
C LEU A 379 22.26 12.53 0.84
N ALA A 380 22.71 11.29 0.91
CA ALA A 380 22.25 10.20 0.07
C ALA A 380 22.02 8.96 0.94
N GLY A 381 21.11 8.10 0.55
CA GLY A 381 20.84 6.91 1.33
C GLY A 381 19.92 5.93 0.67
N MET A 382 19.85 4.79 1.30
CA MET A 382 19.02 3.68 0.89
C MET A 382 18.42 2.99 2.14
N TRP A 383 17.41 2.23 1.91
CA TRP A 383 16.92 1.27 2.87
C TRP A 383 17.07 -0.15 2.32
N LEU A 384 17.22 -1.07 3.23
CA LEU A 384 17.16 -2.49 2.98
C LEU A 384 15.73 -2.94 3.20
N VAL A 385 15.17 -3.64 2.24
CA VAL A 385 13.81 -4.19 2.28
C VAL A 385 13.93 -5.70 2.27
N GLY A 386 13.84 -6.31 3.43
CA GLY A 386 13.98 -7.75 3.62
C GLY A 386 12.64 -8.45 3.79
N GLU A 387 12.66 -9.76 3.60
CA GLU A 387 11.52 -10.61 3.88
C GLU A 387 11.28 -10.73 5.39
N ASP A 388 10.01 -10.72 5.80
CA ASP A 388 9.57 -11.12 7.13
C ASP A 388 8.99 -12.56 7.09
N MET A 389 9.00 -13.24 8.23
CA MET A 389 8.52 -14.60 8.33
C MET A 389 7.12 -14.64 8.96
N PRO A 390 6.19 -15.44 8.39
CA PRO A 390 4.86 -15.61 8.95
C PRO A 390 4.96 -16.33 10.31
N ARG A 391 4.51 -15.67 11.36
CA ARG A 391 4.45 -16.23 12.72
C ARG A 391 3.05 -16.11 13.26
N GLU A 392 2.52 -17.16 13.85
CA GLU A 392 1.17 -17.12 14.45
C GLU A 392 1.05 -16.10 15.58
N THR A 393 2.15 -15.77 16.24
CA THR A 393 2.21 -14.72 17.28
C THR A 393 2.08 -13.32 16.72
N ASN A 394 2.45 -13.11 15.44
CA ASN A 394 2.26 -11.84 14.74
C ASN A 394 0.82 -11.80 14.21
N ARG A 395 -0.05 -11.09 14.90
CA ARG A 395 -1.48 -11.15 14.59
C ARG A 395 -2.22 -9.85 14.87
N ILE A 396 -3.25 -9.63 14.10
CA ILE A 396 -4.27 -8.60 14.33
C ILE A 396 -5.35 -9.20 15.24
N THR A 397 -5.66 -8.52 16.32
CA THR A 397 -6.72 -8.88 17.27
C THR A 397 -7.56 -7.67 17.60
N LEU A 398 -8.78 -7.87 18.09
CA LEU A 398 -9.60 -6.78 18.60
C LEU A 398 -9.14 -6.39 20.01
N ASN A 399 -9.08 -5.08 20.25
CA ASN A 399 -8.86 -4.54 21.58
C ASN A 399 -10.23 -4.15 22.18
N THR A 400 -10.66 -4.87 23.20
CA THR A 400 -11.97 -4.65 23.83
C THR A 400 -12.03 -3.40 24.72
N ASN A 401 -10.86 -2.88 25.12
CA ASN A 401 -10.76 -1.72 26.01
C ASN A 401 -10.62 -0.38 25.29
N VAL A 402 -10.28 -0.41 23.99
CA VAL A 402 -10.10 0.79 23.17
C VAL A 402 -11.05 0.72 21.98
N LYS A 403 -11.88 1.72 21.87
CA LYS A 403 -12.87 1.83 20.79
C LYS A 403 -12.55 3.02 19.91
N ASP A 404 -12.86 2.91 18.65
CA ASP A 404 -12.88 4.06 17.75
C ASP A 404 -14.20 4.85 17.91
N LYS A 405 -14.35 5.91 17.12
CA LYS A 405 -15.56 6.76 17.18
C LYS A 405 -16.87 6.03 16.79
N TRP A 406 -16.77 4.82 16.28
CA TRP A 406 -17.89 4.00 15.85
C TRP A 406 -18.22 2.86 16.85
N GLY A 407 -17.50 2.78 17.97
CA GLY A 407 -17.67 1.77 19.02
C GLY A 407 -16.90 0.50 18.86
#